data_2215d9dcf362513c780a3a3eb5488ae3
#
_entry.id   2215d9dcf362513c780a3a3eb5488ae3
#
_cell.length_a   1.000
_cell.length_b   1.000
_cell.length_c   1.000
_cell.angle_alpha   90.00
_cell.angle_beta   90.00
_cell.angle_gamma   90.00
#
_symmetry.space_group_name_H-M   'P 1'
#
loop_
_entity.id
_entity.type
_entity.pdbx_description
1 polymer ?
#
loop_
_entity_poly.entity_id
_entity_poly.type
_entity_poly.pdbx_seq_one_letter_code
_entity_poly.pdbx_strand_id
1 'polypeptide(L)'
;IEAIVNETGQTGFHFVDEAAPPKALKALADELISRQLPISWWGNIRFEKTFSPELCQLLADSGCIAMSGGLEVASDRLLTLMKKGVTVEQVARVTKGFSDAGILVHAYLMYGFPTQTVQDTVDALEYVRQLFENGCIQSGFFHRFSCTVHSPVGLDPAAYGIELIPLPPDTIAKNDNGYIYTSGED
;
A
#
# COMPACT_ATOMS: atom_id res chain seq x y z
N ILE A 1 -5.55 -9.29 21.84
CA ILE A 1 -4.45 -10.24 21.58
C ILE A 1 -4.36 -11.24 22.74
N GLU A 2 -4.03 -10.84 23.98
CA GLU A 2 -3.87 -11.74 25.14
C GLU A 2 -5.04 -12.71 25.33
N ALA A 3 -6.28 -12.22 25.23
CA ALA A 3 -7.46 -13.07 25.35
C ALA A 3 -7.48 -14.18 24.29
N ILE A 4 -7.15 -13.84 23.04
CA ILE A 4 -7.10 -14.79 21.92
C ILE A 4 -5.97 -15.81 22.14
N VAL A 5 -4.77 -15.34 22.53
CA VAL A 5 -3.64 -16.23 22.85
C VAL A 5 -4.01 -17.22 23.95
N ASN A 6 -4.62 -16.73 25.03
CA ASN A 6 -5.02 -17.56 26.19
C ASN A 6 -6.13 -18.57 25.83
N GLU A 7 -7.06 -18.17 24.97
CA GLU A 7 -8.19 -19.02 24.59
C GLU A 7 -7.82 -20.06 23.53
N THR A 8 -7.00 -19.67 22.56
CA THR A 8 -6.75 -20.47 21.35
C THR A 8 -5.34 -21.06 21.26
N GLY A 9 -4.37 -20.52 22.01
CA GLY A 9 -2.96 -20.83 21.87
C GLY A 9 -2.30 -20.27 20.61
N GLN A 10 -3.02 -19.51 19.78
CA GLN A 10 -2.49 -18.91 18.55
C GLN A 10 -1.63 -17.69 18.84
N THR A 11 -0.47 -17.61 18.18
CA THR A 11 0.50 -16.49 18.36
C THR A 11 0.78 -15.73 17.08
N GLY A 12 0.14 -16.09 15.95
CA GLY A 12 0.25 -15.39 14.69
C GLY A 12 -0.96 -14.49 14.44
N PHE A 13 -0.75 -13.21 14.11
CA PHE A 13 -1.82 -12.22 13.93
C PHE A 13 -1.66 -11.45 12.61
N HIS A 14 -2.77 -11.29 11.90
CA HIS A 14 -2.89 -10.33 10.82
C HIS A 14 -3.82 -9.19 11.24
N PHE A 15 -3.28 -7.96 11.26
CA PHE A 15 -4.08 -6.76 11.47
C PHE A 15 -4.73 -6.35 10.15
N VAL A 16 -6.06 -6.27 10.14
CA VAL A 16 -6.86 -6.04 8.92
C VAL A 16 -7.18 -4.56 8.66
N ASP A 17 -6.58 -3.65 9.42
CA ASP A 17 -6.68 -2.22 9.15
C ASP A 17 -6.16 -1.91 7.73
N GLU A 18 -6.85 -1.04 6.99
CA GLU A 18 -6.43 -0.66 5.63
C GLU A 18 -5.09 0.10 5.63
N ALA A 19 -4.84 0.90 6.66
CA ALA A 19 -3.60 1.64 6.85
C ALA A 19 -3.43 1.99 8.34
N ALA A 20 -2.73 1.16 9.08
CA ALA A 20 -2.47 1.41 10.50
C ALA A 20 -1.55 2.63 10.70
N PRO A 21 -1.96 3.62 11.52
CA PRO A 21 -1.15 4.82 11.74
C PRO A 21 0.15 4.49 12.50
N PRO A 22 1.29 5.12 12.15
CA PRO A 22 2.58 4.88 12.81
C PRO A 22 2.54 5.03 14.33
N LYS A 23 1.76 6.01 14.84
CA LYS A 23 1.59 6.23 16.29
C LYS A 23 0.86 5.08 16.97
N ALA A 24 -0.14 4.49 16.34
CA ALA A 24 -0.87 3.35 16.88
C ALA A 24 0.02 2.10 16.89
N LEU A 25 0.77 1.86 15.82
CA LEU A 25 1.72 0.76 15.73
C LEU A 25 2.84 0.88 16.77
N LYS A 26 3.34 2.10 16.99
CA LYS A 26 4.32 2.35 18.06
C LYS A 26 3.77 1.97 19.44
N ALA A 27 2.55 2.43 19.76
CA ALA A 27 1.93 2.12 21.04
C ALA A 27 1.66 0.61 21.20
N LEU A 28 1.25 -0.07 20.12
CA LEU A 28 1.10 -1.51 20.12
C LEU A 28 2.43 -2.21 20.39
N ALA A 29 3.51 -1.82 19.73
CA ALA A 29 4.83 -2.41 19.90
C ALA A 29 5.35 -2.22 21.33
N ASP A 30 5.22 -1.01 21.88
CA ASP A 30 5.60 -0.72 23.27
C ASP A 30 4.85 -1.64 24.26
N GLU A 31 3.53 -1.85 24.06
CA GLU A 31 2.72 -2.74 24.90
C GLU A 31 3.10 -4.22 24.75
N LEU A 32 3.32 -4.69 23.53
CA LEU A 32 3.70 -6.08 23.27
C LEU A 32 5.04 -6.42 23.93
N ILE A 33 6.02 -5.52 23.81
CA ILE A 33 7.34 -5.68 24.45
C ILE A 33 7.23 -5.61 25.97
N SER A 34 6.52 -4.62 26.51
CA SER A 34 6.40 -4.44 27.97
C SER A 34 5.72 -5.62 28.66
N ARG A 35 4.75 -6.25 27.98
CA ARG A 35 4.04 -7.43 28.46
C ARG A 35 4.72 -8.75 28.12
N GLN A 36 5.84 -8.69 27.39
CA GLN A 36 6.56 -9.89 26.96
C GLN A 36 5.66 -10.90 26.24
N LEU A 37 4.77 -10.42 25.36
CA LEU A 37 3.87 -11.25 24.57
C LEU A 37 4.58 -11.78 23.33
N PRO A 38 4.92 -13.07 23.26
CA PRO A 38 5.66 -13.66 22.15
C PRO A 38 4.74 -13.97 20.96
N ILE A 39 4.39 -12.95 20.20
CA ILE A 39 3.56 -13.09 19.00
C ILE A 39 4.35 -12.73 17.74
N SER A 40 3.89 -13.24 16.60
CA SER A 40 4.29 -12.77 15.28
C SER A 40 3.10 -12.06 14.64
N TRP A 41 3.35 -10.92 14.01
CA TRP A 41 2.26 -10.16 13.42
C TRP A 41 2.66 -9.43 12.14
N TRP A 42 1.69 -9.12 11.30
CA TRP A 42 1.84 -8.26 10.14
C TRP A 42 0.57 -7.43 9.91
N GLY A 43 0.70 -6.39 9.10
CA GLY A 43 -0.43 -5.50 8.80
C GLY A 43 -0.20 -4.65 7.57
N ASN A 44 -1.13 -3.73 7.33
CA ASN A 44 -1.09 -2.83 6.19
C ASN A 44 -0.82 -1.40 6.67
N ILE A 45 0.00 -0.68 5.93
CA ILE A 45 0.40 0.69 6.22
C ILE A 45 0.40 1.56 4.97
N ARG A 46 0.51 2.85 5.15
CA ARG A 46 0.99 3.77 4.12
C ARG A 46 2.47 4.01 4.38
N PHE A 47 3.30 4.03 3.35
CA PHE A 47 4.75 4.27 3.48
C PHE A 47 5.05 5.73 3.84
N GLU A 48 4.61 6.15 5.02
CA GLU A 48 4.75 7.51 5.52
C GLU A 48 6.16 7.76 6.06
N LYS A 49 6.65 9.00 5.89
CA LYS A 49 7.99 9.42 6.34
C LYS A 49 8.24 9.27 7.86
N THR A 50 7.18 9.11 8.63
CA THR A 50 7.23 8.91 10.08
C THR A 50 7.74 7.54 10.51
N PHE A 51 7.81 6.57 9.59
CA PHE A 51 8.50 5.31 9.82
C PHE A 51 10.01 5.52 9.75
N SER A 52 10.61 5.94 10.88
CA SER A 52 12.06 6.05 11.02
C SER A 52 12.70 4.67 11.20
N PRO A 53 14.03 4.51 10.99
CA PRO A 53 14.74 3.27 11.28
C PRO A 53 14.51 2.75 12.69
N GLU A 54 14.48 3.65 13.69
CA GLU A 54 14.25 3.30 15.09
C GLU A 54 12.84 2.76 15.31
N LEU A 55 11.84 3.34 14.65
CA LEU A 55 10.46 2.82 14.71
C LEU A 55 10.37 1.45 14.01
N CYS A 56 11.01 1.27 12.86
CA CYS A 56 11.06 -0.03 12.19
C CYS A 56 11.69 -1.10 13.09
N GLN A 57 12.79 -0.77 13.76
CA GLN A 57 13.43 -1.69 14.71
C GLN A 57 12.51 -2.02 15.90
N LEU A 58 11.84 -1.03 16.49
CA LEU A 58 10.87 -1.24 17.57
C LEU A 58 9.73 -2.18 17.15
N LEU A 59 9.22 -2.02 15.91
CA LEU A 59 8.20 -2.92 15.37
C LEU A 59 8.73 -4.33 15.19
N ALA A 60 9.96 -4.51 14.69
CA ALA A 60 10.61 -5.82 14.59
C ALA A 60 10.77 -6.48 15.97
N ASP A 61 11.25 -5.74 16.96
CA ASP A 61 11.43 -6.22 18.33
C ASP A 61 10.11 -6.65 18.99
N SER A 62 8.99 -6.07 18.55
CA SER A 62 7.63 -6.44 19.01
C SER A 62 7.04 -7.66 18.32
N GLY A 63 7.78 -8.30 17.39
CA GLY A 63 7.33 -9.46 16.64
C GLY A 63 6.68 -9.16 15.30
N CYS A 64 6.83 -7.93 14.77
CA CYS A 64 6.43 -7.63 13.39
C CYS A 64 7.32 -8.38 12.39
N ILE A 65 6.72 -9.20 11.54
CA ILE A 65 7.43 -9.99 10.53
C ILE A 65 7.27 -9.48 9.10
N ALA A 66 6.20 -8.75 8.85
CA ALA A 66 5.93 -8.20 7.52
C ALA A 66 5.05 -6.95 7.56
N MET A 67 5.21 -6.09 6.57
CA MET A 67 4.34 -4.95 6.30
C MET A 67 3.95 -4.90 4.84
N SER A 68 2.67 -4.64 4.59
CA SER A 68 2.14 -4.41 3.25
C SER A 68 1.78 -2.95 3.06
N GLY A 69 2.02 -2.39 1.88
CA GLY A 69 1.65 -1.01 1.61
C GLY A 69 1.52 -0.70 0.12
N GLY A 70 0.76 0.36 -0.19
CA GLY A 70 0.54 0.82 -1.57
C GLY A 70 1.67 1.73 -2.04
N LEU A 71 2.48 1.25 -3.00
CA LEU A 71 3.30 2.11 -3.84
C LEU A 71 2.48 2.62 -5.04
N GLU A 72 1.49 1.82 -5.45
CA GLU A 72 0.63 2.07 -6.61
C GLU A 72 1.45 2.10 -7.91
N VAL A 73 1.56 3.25 -8.55
CA VAL A 73 2.45 3.44 -9.69
C VAL A 73 3.72 4.12 -9.21
N ALA A 74 4.88 3.56 -9.50
CA ALA A 74 6.16 4.14 -9.13
C ALA A 74 6.50 5.35 -10.05
N SER A 75 5.68 6.39 -9.98
CA SER A 75 5.78 7.65 -10.73
C SER A 75 5.33 8.80 -9.84
N ASP A 76 6.21 9.73 -9.53
CA ASP A 76 5.89 10.89 -8.67
C ASP A 76 4.78 11.76 -9.27
N ARG A 77 4.71 11.84 -10.61
CA ARG A 77 3.63 12.52 -11.32
C ARG A 77 2.27 11.89 -11.00
N LEU A 78 2.18 10.57 -11.12
CA LEU A 78 0.93 9.84 -10.87
C LEU A 78 0.61 9.78 -9.37
N LEU A 79 1.59 9.61 -8.50
CA LEU A 79 1.39 9.67 -7.03
C LEU A 79 0.85 11.03 -6.59
N THR A 80 1.29 12.12 -7.23
CA THR A 80 0.77 13.47 -7.00
C THR A 80 -0.66 13.60 -7.48
N LEU A 81 -0.97 13.11 -8.69
CA LEU A 81 -2.32 13.12 -9.25
C LEU A 81 -3.31 12.32 -8.39
N MET A 82 -2.87 11.18 -7.86
CA MET A 82 -3.63 10.34 -6.92
C MET A 82 -3.75 10.99 -5.53
N LYS A 83 -3.06 12.08 -5.26
CA LYS A 83 -2.96 12.70 -3.92
C LYS A 83 -2.49 11.71 -2.86
N LYS A 84 -1.55 10.82 -3.22
CA LYS A 84 -1.08 9.74 -2.35
C LYS A 84 -0.26 10.27 -1.16
N GLY A 85 0.38 11.43 -1.31
CA GLY A 85 1.16 12.10 -0.27
C GLY A 85 2.52 11.46 0.01
N VAL A 86 3.01 10.62 -0.92
CA VAL A 86 4.34 9.99 -0.88
C VAL A 86 5.04 10.17 -2.23
N THR A 87 6.36 10.03 -2.24
CA THR A 87 7.20 9.97 -3.46
C THR A 87 7.85 8.59 -3.57
N VAL A 88 8.32 8.24 -4.76
CA VAL A 88 9.06 6.99 -4.99
C VAL A 88 10.29 6.92 -4.08
N GLU A 89 11.05 8.02 -3.96
CA GLU A 89 12.20 8.11 -3.04
C GLU A 89 11.82 7.87 -1.58
N GLN A 90 10.73 8.48 -1.13
CA GLN A 90 10.24 8.26 0.24
C GLN A 90 9.86 6.80 0.48
N VAL A 91 9.16 6.18 -0.47
CA VAL A 91 8.79 4.75 -0.38
C VAL A 91 10.06 3.90 -0.32
N ALA A 92 11.05 4.13 -1.19
CA ALA A 92 12.32 3.40 -1.17
C ALA A 92 13.01 3.48 0.19
N ARG A 93 13.08 4.67 0.79
CA ARG A 93 13.69 4.89 2.11
C ARG A 93 12.95 4.16 3.23
N VAL A 94 11.62 4.27 3.25
CA VAL A 94 10.79 3.65 4.29
C VAL A 94 10.82 2.12 4.18
N THR A 95 10.66 1.59 2.98
CA THR A 95 10.70 0.14 2.75
C THR A 95 12.08 -0.44 3.05
N LYS A 96 13.15 0.30 2.73
CA LYS A 96 14.52 -0.09 3.11
C LYS A 96 14.68 -0.14 4.63
N GLY A 97 14.13 0.84 5.36
CA GLY A 97 14.15 0.85 6.84
C GLY A 97 13.48 -0.38 7.45
N PHE A 98 12.34 -0.81 6.92
CA PHE A 98 11.70 -2.06 7.33
C PHE A 98 12.56 -3.29 7.03
N SER A 99 13.08 -3.38 5.80
CA SER A 99 13.92 -4.51 5.39
C SER A 99 15.21 -4.61 6.21
N ASP A 100 15.85 -3.49 6.53
CA ASP A 100 17.05 -3.44 7.37
C ASP A 100 16.77 -3.87 8.81
N ALA A 101 15.54 -3.65 9.31
CA ALA A 101 15.07 -4.16 10.59
C ALA A 101 14.62 -5.64 10.55
N GLY A 102 14.72 -6.30 9.40
CA GLY A 102 14.33 -7.71 9.23
C GLY A 102 12.83 -7.93 8.98
N ILE A 103 12.07 -6.87 8.70
CA ILE A 103 10.64 -6.94 8.38
C ILE A 103 10.49 -7.06 6.86
N LEU A 104 9.77 -8.09 6.41
CA LEU A 104 9.46 -8.29 4.99
C LEU A 104 8.48 -7.22 4.50
N VAL A 105 8.70 -6.71 3.30
CA VAL A 105 7.84 -5.69 2.70
C VAL A 105 7.14 -6.24 1.47
N HIS A 106 5.80 -6.13 1.47
CA HIS A 106 4.96 -6.38 0.31
C HIS A 106 4.42 -5.07 -0.26
N ALA A 107 4.61 -4.84 -1.56
CA ALA A 107 4.12 -3.64 -2.23
C ALA A 107 2.89 -3.95 -3.10
N TYR A 108 1.79 -3.23 -2.86
CA TYR A 108 0.68 -3.17 -3.83
C TYR A 108 1.06 -2.21 -4.95
N LEU A 109 0.99 -2.71 -6.18
CA LEU A 109 1.38 -2.02 -7.40
C LEU A 109 0.19 -1.93 -8.35
N MET A 110 0.12 -0.86 -9.13
CA MET A 110 -0.98 -0.61 -10.05
C MET A 110 -0.46 -0.25 -11.43
N TYR A 111 -1.22 -0.60 -12.47
CA TYR A 111 -1.03 -0.13 -13.84
C TYR A 111 -2.37 0.27 -14.46
N GLY A 112 -2.31 1.09 -15.51
CA GLY A 112 -3.49 1.56 -16.24
C GLY A 112 -4.27 2.65 -15.49
N PHE A 113 -3.61 3.41 -14.61
CA PHE A 113 -4.23 4.58 -13.99
C PHE A 113 -4.49 5.65 -15.08
N PRO A 114 -5.61 6.39 -15.02
CA PRO A 114 -5.90 7.45 -15.99
C PRO A 114 -4.72 8.40 -16.16
N THR A 115 -4.41 8.74 -17.41
CA THR A 115 -3.24 9.54 -17.87
C THR A 115 -1.88 8.84 -17.75
N GLN A 116 -1.82 7.58 -17.34
CA GLN A 116 -0.56 6.83 -17.34
C GLN A 116 -0.15 6.54 -18.78
N THR A 117 1.03 7.00 -19.16
CA THR A 117 1.62 6.74 -20.48
C THR A 117 2.39 5.42 -20.51
N VAL A 118 2.72 4.93 -21.70
CA VAL A 118 3.63 3.79 -21.88
C VAL A 118 4.98 4.07 -21.19
N GLN A 119 5.49 5.30 -21.33
CA GLN A 119 6.76 5.68 -20.70
C GLN A 119 6.66 5.65 -19.17
N ASP A 120 5.57 6.18 -18.56
CA ASP A 120 5.34 6.06 -17.11
C ASP A 120 5.35 4.60 -16.66
N THR A 121 4.81 3.69 -17.48
CA THR A 121 4.79 2.25 -17.17
C THR A 121 6.18 1.65 -17.20
N VAL A 122 6.97 1.96 -18.22
CA VAL A 122 8.36 1.47 -18.35
C VAL A 122 9.22 1.99 -17.20
N ASP A 123 9.13 3.28 -16.89
CA ASP A 123 9.89 3.90 -15.80
C ASP A 123 9.46 3.33 -14.44
N ALA A 124 8.16 3.14 -14.23
CA ALA A 124 7.64 2.52 -13.00
C ALA A 124 8.14 1.08 -12.80
N LEU A 125 8.16 0.28 -13.87
CA LEU A 125 8.73 -1.08 -13.82
C LEU A 125 10.22 -1.08 -13.48
N GLU A 126 10.98 -0.13 -14.03
CA GLU A 126 12.41 0.01 -13.72
C GLU A 126 12.62 0.42 -12.25
N TYR A 127 11.86 1.36 -11.71
CA TYR A 127 11.92 1.68 -10.28
C TYR A 127 11.58 0.48 -9.39
N VAL A 128 10.53 -0.26 -9.74
CA VAL A 128 10.16 -1.48 -9.00
C VAL A 128 11.28 -2.52 -9.04
N ARG A 129 11.91 -2.72 -10.23
CA ARG A 129 13.06 -3.60 -10.38
C ARG A 129 14.21 -3.19 -9.44
N GLN A 130 14.52 -1.88 -9.36
CA GLN A 130 15.55 -1.36 -8.46
C GLN A 130 15.18 -1.55 -6.99
N LEU A 131 13.90 -1.38 -6.61
CA LEU A 131 13.45 -1.64 -5.24
C LEU A 131 13.67 -3.09 -4.82
N PHE A 132 13.44 -4.05 -5.72
CA PHE A 132 13.75 -5.46 -5.47
C PHE A 132 15.27 -5.70 -5.36
N GLU A 133 16.06 -5.19 -6.30
CA GLU A 133 17.52 -5.38 -6.30
C GLU A 133 18.19 -4.81 -5.06
N ASN A 134 17.72 -3.65 -4.59
CA ASN A 134 18.24 -3.00 -3.39
C ASN A 134 17.65 -3.57 -2.09
N GLY A 135 16.82 -4.60 -2.16
CA GLY A 135 16.20 -5.22 -1.00
C GLY A 135 15.24 -4.32 -0.25
N CYS A 136 14.63 -3.34 -0.93
CA CYS A 136 13.60 -2.48 -0.35
C CYS A 136 12.27 -3.20 -0.20
N ILE A 137 11.92 -4.07 -1.16
CA ILE A 137 10.72 -4.90 -1.15
C ILE A 137 11.08 -6.36 -1.45
N GLN A 138 10.35 -7.31 -0.89
CA GLN A 138 10.55 -8.76 -1.07
C GLN A 138 9.44 -9.39 -1.90
N SER A 139 8.29 -8.74 -1.99
CA SER A 139 7.20 -9.18 -2.87
C SER A 139 6.37 -7.99 -3.34
N GLY A 140 5.65 -8.19 -4.45
CA GLY A 140 4.76 -7.18 -4.98
C GLY A 140 3.62 -7.81 -5.78
N PHE A 141 2.48 -7.17 -5.78
CA PHE A 141 1.33 -7.57 -6.55
C PHE A 141 0.87 -6.44 -7.45
N PHE A 142 0.87 -6.67 -8.76
CA PHE A 142 0.35 -5.73 -9.74
C PHE A 142 -1.14 -5.98 -10.00
N HIS A 143 -1.94 -4.96 -9.84
CA HIS A 143 -3.35 -4.98 -10.24
C HIS A 143 -3.63 -3.89 -11.28
N ARG A 144 -4.61 -4.14 -12.12
CA ARG A 144 -5.11 -3.12 -13.04
C ARG A 144 -5.93 -2.09 -12.26
N PHE A 145 -5.81 -0.82 -12.66
CA PHE A 145 -6.66 0.24 -12.12
C PHE A 145 -8.15 -0.13 -12.30
N SER A 146 -8.93 0.04 -11.24
CA SER A 146 -10.36 -0.14 -11.21
C SER A 146 -11.02 1.16 -10.75
N CYS A 147 -11.93 1.69 -11.57
CA CYS A 147 -12.61 2.95 -11.29
C CYS A 147 -13.80 2.71 -10.35
N THR A 148 -13.52 2.58 -9.05
CA THR A 148 -14.58 2.33 -8.08
C THR A 148 -15.46 3.56 -7.85
N VAL A 149 -16.75 3.35 -7.59
CA VAL A 149 -17.77 4.41 -7.48
C VAL A 149 -17.43 5.47 -6.45
N HIS A 150 -16.81 5.08 -5.33
CA HIS A 150 -16.47 5.99 -4.23
C HIS A 150 -15.03 6.51 -4.28
N SER A 151 -14.24 6.11 -5.29
CA SER A 151 -12.88 6.63 -5.45
C SER A 151 -12.90 8.10 -5.90
N PRO A 152 -11.82 8.87 -5.64
CA PRO A 152 -11.71 10.21 -6.18
C PRO A 152 -11.92 10.29 -7.70
N VAL A 153 -11.44 9.28 -8.44
CA VAL A 153 -11.62 9.17 -9.89
C VAL A 153 -13.09 8.92 -10.26
N GLY A 154 -13.79 8.05 -9.53
CA GLY A 154 -15.21 7.77 -9.76
C GLY A 154 -16.11 8.94 -9.41
N LEU A 155 -15.72 9.78 -8.45
CA LEU A 155 -16.49 10.95 -8.00
C LEU A 155 -16.27 12.18 -8.90
N ASP A 156 -15.09 12.33 -9.49
CA ASP A 156 -14.73 13.43 -10.40
C ASP A 156 -13.92 12.92 -11.59
N PRO A 157 -14.55 12.14 -12.48
CA PRO A 157 -13.84 11.48 -13.60
C PRO A 157 -13.23 12.49 -14.58
N ALA A 158 -13.86 13.64 -14.75
CA ALA A 158 -13.37 14.67 -15.67
C ALA A 158 -12.01 15.23 -15.24
N ALA A 159 -11.74 15.33 -13.94
CA ALA A 159 -10.43 15.76 -13.41
C ALA A 159 -9.29 14.79 -13.76
N TYR A 160 -9.63 13.56 -14.17
CA TYR A 160 -8.69 12.50 -14.56
C TYR A 160 -8.73 12.17 -16.06
N GLY A 161 -9.42 12.99 -16.87
CA GLY A 161 -9.48 12.82 -18.31
C GLY A 161 -10.26 11.59 -18.78
N ILE A 162 -11.23 11.15 -17.99
CA ILE A 162 -12.11 10.03 -18.34
C ILE A 162 -13.59 10.41 -18.23
N GLU A 163 -14.43 9.66 -18.94
CA GLU A 163 -15.88 9.70 -18.83
C GLU A 163 -16.40 8.32 -18.45
N LEU A 164 -17.34 8.27 -17.49
CA LEU A 164 -17.90 7.01 -17.04
C LEU A 164 -18.91 6.46 -18.05
N ILE A 165 -18.85 5.16 -18.28
CA ILE A 165 -19.85 4.45 -19.07
C ILE A 165 -21.03 4.14 -18.15
N PRO A 166 -22.27 4.51 -18.53
CA PRO A 166 -23.46 4.18 -17.73
C PRO A 166 -23.56 2.67 -17.52
N LEU A 167 -23.75 2.25 -16.29
CA LEU A 167 -23.99 0.84 -15.97
C LEU A 167 -25.37 0.42 -16.45
N PRO A 168 -25.53 -0.80 -16.98
CA PRO A 168 -26.82 -1.37 -17.30
C PRO A 168 -27.77 -1.34 -16.09
N PRO A 169 -29.08 -1.08 -16.26
CA PRO A 169 -30.02 -0.96 -15.15
C PRO A 169 -30.12 -2.20 -14.25
N ASP A 170 -29.83 -3.37 -14.82
CA ASP A 170 -29.88 -4.69 -14.18
C ASP A 170 -28.54 -5.12 -13.56
N THR A 171 -27.53 -4.25 -13.56
CA THR A 171 -26.25 -4.54 -12.93
C THR A 171 -26.42 -4.74 -11.42
N ILE A 172 -26.03 -5.92 -10.94
CA ILE A 172 -26.15 -6.30 -9.51
C ILE A 172 -25.00 -5.67 -8.71
N ALA A 173 -23.75 -5.82 -9.17
CA ALA A 173 -22.55 -5.24 -8.52
C ALA A 173 -22.24 -3.88 -9.17
N LYS A 174 -22.46 -2.80 -8.42
CA LYS A 174 -22.29 -1.42 -8.90
C LYS A 174 -21.07 -0.72 -8.30
N ASN A 175 -20.06 -1.49 -7.90
CA ASN A 175 -18.89 -0.93 -7.22
C ASN A 175 -17.79 -0.48 -8.17
N ASP A 176 -17.83 -0.93 -9.44
CA ASP A 176 -16.81 -0.62 -10.45
C ASP A 176 -17.47 0.00 -11.68
N ASN A 177 -16.95 1.14 -12.12
CA ASN A 177 -17.44 1.85 -13.29
C ASN A 177 -16.61 1.47 -14.52
N GLY A 178 -17.29 1.20 -15.64
CA GLY A 178 -16.67 1.30 -16.94
C GLY A 178 -16.31 2.76 -17.26
N TYR A 179 -15.25 2.99 -18.01
CA TYR A 179 -14.84 4.33 -18.41
C TYR A 179 -14.18 4.33 -19.80
N ILE A 180 -14.20 5.50 -20.45
CA ILE A 180 -13.45 5.80 -21.67
C ILE A 180 -12.58 7.02 -21.45
N TYR A 181 -11.46 7.12 -22.16
CA TYR A 181 -10.62 8.32 -22.16
C TYR A 181 -11.23 9.41 -23.02
N THR A 182 -11.21 10.65 -22.51
CA THR A 182 -11.76 11.81 -23.24
C THR A 182 -10.79 12.35 -24.28
N SER A 183 -9.49 12.01 -24.19
CA SER A 183 -8.43 12.50 -25.09
C SER A 183 -8.17 11.63 -26.32
N GLY A 184 -8.86 10.50 -26.48
CA GLY A 184 -8.71 9.62 -27.67
C GLY A 184 -7.32 8.99 -27.84
N GLU A 185 -6.46 9.07 -26.86
CA GLU A 185 -5.19 8.36 -26.79
C GLU A 185 -5.39 7.10 -25.93
N ASP A 186 -5.50 5.97 -26.60
CA ASP A 186 -5.51 4.62 -25.99
C ASP A 186 -4.08 4.21 -25.54
#